data_c33055339e2162140e4252055e00b757
#
_entry.id   c33055339e2162140e4252055e00b757
#
_cell.length_a   1.000
_cell.length_b   1.000
_cell.length_c   1.000
_cell.angle_alpha   90.00
_cell.angle_beta   90.00
_cell.angle_gamma   90.00
#
_symmetry.space_group_name_H-M   'P 1'
#
loop_
_entity.id
_entity.type
_entity.pdbx_description
1 polymer ?
#
loop_
_entity_poly.entity_id
_entity_poly.type
_entity_poly.pdbx_seq_one_letter_code
_entity_poly.pdbx_strand_id
1 'polypeptide(L)'
;MYKFNFYNVNITKADSNNQVVVRGDLENRTGRNYSAAAIRIVLFVKNIPIANVVTVVNGLPNNATKSFEKAIEELDFTQVGKDINRYELCIENAY
;
A
#
# COMPACT_ATOMS: atom_id res chain seq x y z
N MET A 1 16.70 -0.21 12.00
CA MET A 1 15.24 0.03 11.90
C MET A 1 14.96 0.92 10.69
N TYR A 2 14.00 0.53 9.89
CA TYR A 2 13.60 1.34 8.74
C TYR A 2 12.75 2.52 9.22
N LYS A 3 13.03 3.70 8.70
CA LYS A 3 12.19 4.86 8.95
C LYS A 3 11.56 5.29 7.63
N PHE A 4 10.44 4.68 7.33
CA PHE A 4 9.61 5.01 6.17
C PHE A 4 8.31 5.63 6.66
N ASN A 5 7.83 6.60 5.92
CA ASN A 5 6.55 7.25 6.21
C ASN A 5 5.59 7.04 5.05
N PHE A 6 4.33 6.82 5.37
CA PHE A 6 3.27 6.69 4.37
C PHE A 6 2.41 7.94 4.42
N TYR A 7 2.08 8.47 3.23
CA TYR A 7 1.25 9.66 3.09
C TYR A 7 0.17 9.43 2.05
N ASN A 8 -0.92 10.17 2.16
CA ASN A 8 -1.98 10.21 1.15
C ASN A 8 -2.53 8.83 0.81
N VAL A 9 -2.60 7.95 1.79
CA VAL A 9 -3.11 6.59 1.58
C VAL A 9 -4.61 6.65 1.42
N ASN A 10 -5.12 6.04 0.35
CA ASN A 10 -6.55 5.92 0.15
C ASN A 10 -6.89 4.61 -0.55
N ILE A 11 -8.13 4.22 -0.41
CA ILE A 11 -8.68 2.99 -0.98
C ILE A 11 -9.83 3.41 -1.88
N THR A 12 -9.76 3.03 -3.15
CA THR A 12 -10.69 3.50 -4.16
C THR A 12 -11.00 2.40 -5.17
N LYS A 13 -11.92 2.71 -6.09
CA LYS A 13 -12.23 1.83 -7.22
C LYS A 13 -11.25 2.11 -8.35
N ALA A 14 -10.82 1.05 -9.05
CA ALA A 14 -10.01 1.21 -10.24
C ALA A 14 -10.78 1.97 -11.33
N ASP A 15 -10.04 2.66 -12.20
CA ASP A 15 -10.65 3.49 -13.23
C ASP A 15 -11.38 2.67 -14.30
N SER A 16 -10.87 1.49 -14.62
CA SER A 16 -11.37 0.69 -15.74
C SER A 16 -12.21 -0.53 -15.33
N ASN A 17 -12.31 -0.82 -14.02
CA ASN A 17 -13.07 -1.98 -13.54
C ASN A 17 -13.49 -1.76 -12.10
N ASN A 18 -14.05 -2.79 -11.46
CA ASN A 18 -14.56 -2.70 -10.10
C ASN A 18 -13.58 -3.20 -9.04
N GLN A 19 -12.30 -3.33 -9.39
CA GLN A 19 -11.31 -3.76 -8.41
C GLN A 19 -11.07 -2.70 -7.35
N VAL A 20 -10.72 -3.15 -6.15
CA VAL A 20 -10.25 -2.30 -5.08
C VAL A 20 -8.80 -1.92 -5.36
N VAL A 21 -8.47 -0.65 -5.25
CA VAL A 21 -7.11 -0.15 -5.45
C VAL A 21 -6.67 0.60 -4.21
N VAL A 22 -5.48 0.27 -3.71
CA VAL A 22 -4.83 1.00 -2.62
C VAL A 22 -3.74 1.89 -3.23
N ARG A 23 -3.79 3.17 -2.92
CA ARG A 23 -2.82 4.16 -3.41
C ARG A 23 -2.21 4.90 -2.23
N GLY A 24 -0.99 5.35 -2.40
CA GLY A 24 -0.32 6.17 -1.40
C GLY A 24 1.05 6.59 -1.84
N ASP A 25 1.72 7.30 -0.95
CA ASP A 25 3.10 7.75 -1.14
C ASP A 25 3.97 7.16 -0.05
N LEU A 26 5.16 6.73 -0.43
CA LEU A 26 6.15 6.19 0.48
C LEU A 26 7.38 7.08 0.48
N GLU A 27 7.76 7.58 1.65
CA GLU A 27 8.93 8.41 1.84
C GLU A 27 10.04 7.63 2.55
N ASN A 28 11.25 7.69 2.00
CA ASN A 28 12.42 7.08 2.62
C ASN A 28 13.15 8.12 3.48
N ARG A 29 13.10 7.94 4.80
CA ARG A 29 13.81 8.77 5.79
C ARG A 29 14.79 7.96 6.61
N THR A 30 15.32 6.88 6.04
CA THR A 30 16.19 5.95 6.78
C THR A 30 17.62 6.42 6.88
N GLY A 31 18.03 7.36 6.05
CA GLY A 31 19.44 7.76 5.93
C GLY A 31 20.22 6.89 4.95
N ARG A 32 19.54 5.96 4.27
CA ARG A 32 20.16 5.04 3.29
C ARG A 32 19.40 5.04 1.99
N ASN A 33 20.10 4.69 0.92
CA ASN A 33 19.49 4.48 -0.38
C ASN A 33 19.06 3.02 -0.50
N TYR A 34 17.86 2.79 -1.02
CA TYR A 34 17.36 1.45 -1.30
C TYR A 34 16.99 1.33 -2.77
N SER A 35 17.26 0.16 -3.34
CA SER A 35 16.82 -0.14 -4.71
C SER A 35 15.33 -0.42 -4.75
N ALA A 36 14.78 -1.00 -3.69
CA ALA A 36 13.37 -1.35 -3.62
C ALA A 36 12.93 -1.54 -2.18
N ALA A 37 11.63 -1.41 -1.96
CA ALA A 37 10.99 -1.75 -0.69
C ALA A 37 9.72 -2.53 -0.94
N ALA A 38 9.50 -3.59 -0.18
CA ALA A 38 8.29 -4.39 -0.24
C ALA A 38 7.33 -3.90 0.84
N ILE A 39 6.13 -3.50 0.41
CA ILE A 39 5.07 -3.00 1.30
C ILE A 39 4.03 -4.09 1.44
N ARG A 40 3.74 -4.49 2.69
CA ARG A 40 2.62 -5.38 2.97
C ARG A 40 1.40 -4.55 3.26
N ILE A 41 0.30 -4.88 2.59
CA ILE A 41 -0.97 -4.19 2.72
C ILE A 41 -2.01 -5.18 3.22
N VAL A 42 -2.66 -4.86 4.34
CA VAL A 42 -3.75 -5.67 4.88
C VAL A 42 -4.99 -4.78 4.99
N LEU A 43 -6.10 -5.25 4.45
CA LEU A 43 -7.38 -4.54 4.50
C LEU A 43 -8.35 -5.30 5.38
N PHE A 44 -9.17 -4.56 6.14
CA PHE A 44 -10.08 -5.13 7.12
C PHE A 44 -11.51 -4.65 6.92
N VAL A 45 -12.45 -5.56 7.12
CA VAL A 45 -13.87 -5.27 7.29
C VAL A 45 -14.27 -5.77 8.67
N LYS A 46 -14.75 -4.90 9.55
CA LYS A 46 -15.15 -5.25 10.94
C LYS A 46 -14.05 -6.03 11.67
N ASN A 47 -12.80 -5.58 11.51
CA ASN A 47 -11.63 -6.19 12.13
C ASN A 47 -11.29 -7.59 11.59
N ILE A 48 -11.92 -8.01 10.50
CA ILE A 48 -11.60 -9.26 9.83
C ILE A 48 -10.72 -8.94 8.61
N PRO A 49 -9.51 -9.50 8.51
CA PRO A 49 -8.66 -9.25 7.35
C PRO A 49 -9.29 -9.91 6.11
N ILE A 50 -9.49 -9.12 5.07
CA ILE A 50 -10.10 -9.61 3.82
C ILE A 50 -9.10 -9.61 2.68
N ALA A 51 -7.95 -8.97 2.84
CA ALA A 51 -6.87 -8.98 1.85
C ALA A 51 -5.55 -8.82 2.54
N ASN A 52 -4.53 -9.50 2.03
CA ASN A 52 -3.17 -9.43 2.54
C ASN A 52 -2.25 -9.61 1.33
N VAL A 53 -1.71 -8.50 0.84
CA VAL A 53 -0.93 -8.47 -0.39
C VAL A 53 0.36 -7.70 -0.20
N VAL A 54 1.28 -7.90 -1.12
CA VAL A 54 2.57 -7.19 -1.12
C VAL A 54 2.74 -6.47 -2.44
N THR A 55 3.19 -5.23 -2.39
CA THR A 55 3.62 -4.50 -3.58
C THR A 55 5.05 -4.01 -3.38
N VAL A 56 5.76 -3.77 -4.48
CA VAL A 56 7.16 -3.33 -4.44
C VAL A 56 7.27 -1.95 -5.06
N VAL A 57 7.97 -1.06 -4.37
CA VAL A 57 8.32 0.27 -4.88
C VAL A 57 9.80 0.27 -5.18
N ASN A 58 10.17 0.66 -6.40
CA ASN A 58 11.56 0.67 -6.87
C ASN A 58 12.14 2.08 -6.81
N GLY A 59 13.46 2.17 -6.64
CA GLY A 59 14.18 3.43 -6.70
C GLY A 59 13.87 4.36 -5.54
N LEU A 60 14.32 4.00 -4.34
CA LEU A 60 14.09 4.76 -3.11
C LEU A 60 15.41 5.30 -2.54
N PRO A 61 15.99 6.34 -3.17
CA PRO A 61 17.12 7.01 -2.54
C PRO A 61 16.67 7.72 -1.27
N ASN A 62 17.62 7.98 -0.36
CA ASN A 62 17.34 8.67 0.88
C ASN A 62 16.64 10.01 0.62
N ASN A 63 15.61 10.31 1.39
CA ASN A 63 14.75 11.50 1.30
C ASN A 63 13.84 11.55 0.07
N ALA A 64 13.78 10.48 -0.73
CA ALA A 64 12.86 10.42 -1.87
C ALA A 64 11.47 9.98 -1.43
N THR A 65 10.47 10.46 -2.15
CA THR A 65 9.07 10.03 -2.01
C THR A 65 8.61 9.44 -3.33
N LYS A 66 8.02 8.27 -3.28
CA LYS A 66 7.50 7.57 -4.45
C LYS A 66 6.06 7.17 -4.23
N SER A 67 5.25 7.34 -5.25
CA SER A 67 3.86 6.89 -5.22
C SER A 67 3.79 5.39 -5.50
N PHE A 68 2.83 4.72 -4.88
CA PHE A 68 2.54 3.32 -5.15
C PHE A 68 1.05 3.13 -5.38
N GLU A 69 0.74 2.07 -6.09
CA GLU A 69 -0.65 1.70 -6.38
C GLU A 69 -0.70 0.18 -6.51
N LYS A 70 -1.65 -0.43 -5.81
CA LYS A 70 -1.84 -1.88 -5.86
C LYS A 70 -3.30 -2.21 -6.04
N ALA A 71 -3.62 -2.90 -7.12
CA ALA A 71 -4.96 -3.44 -7.36
C ALA A 71 -5.11 -4.76 -6.60
N ILE A 72 -6.21 -4.90 -5.89
CA ILE A 72 -6.55 -6.13 -5.17
C ILE A 72 -7.56 -6.88 -6.02
N GLU A 73 -7.07 -7.76 -6.86
CA GLU A 73 -7.87 -8.39 -7.91
C GLU A 73 -9.01 -9.24 -7.38
N GLU A 74 -8.84 -9.86 -6.22
CA GLU A 74 -9.85 -10.74 -5.63
C GLU A 74 -11.00 -9.98 -4.96
N LEU A 75 -10.93 -8.65 -4.86
CA LEU A 75 -11.98 -7.85 -4.23
C LEU A 75 -12.72 -7.00 -5.25
N ASP A 76 -14.06 -6.97 -5.11
CA ASP A 76 -14.92 -6.12 -5.91
C ASP A 76 -15.32 -4.90 -5.07
N PHE A 77 -14.93 -3.71 -5.53
CA PHE A 77 -15.19 -2.48 -4.80
C PHE A 77 -16.68 -2.22 -4.60
N THR A 78 -17.51 -2.60 -5.55
CA THR A 78 -18.96 -2.37 -5.44
C THR A 78 -19.59 -3.24 -4.35
N GLN A 79 -18.94 -4.34 -3.98
CA GLN A 79 -19.42 -5.25 -2.94
C GLN A 79 -18.84 -4.93 -1.56
N VAL A 80 -17.53 -4.69 -1.48
CA VAL A 80 -16.84 -4.57 -0.18
C VAL A 80 -16.13 -3.25 0.03
N GLY A 81 -15.90 -2.45 -1.02
CA GLY A 81 -15.05 -1.28 -0.91
C GLY A 81 -15.48 -0.31 0.17
N LYS A 82 -16.79 -0.03 0.26
CA LYS A 82 -17.33 0.90 1.24
C LYS A 82 -17.35 0.33 2.67
N ASP A 83 -17.17 -0.97 2.81
CA ASP A 83 -17.18 -1.65 4.11
C ASP A 83 -15.78 -1.77 4.69
N ILE A 84 -14.75 -1.47 3.91
CA ILE A 84 -13.37 -1.48 4.38
C ILE A 84 -13.20 -0.31 5.35
N ASN A 85 -13.02 -0.61 6.60
CA ASN A 85 -12.98 0.40 7.65
C ASN A 85 -11.60 0.56 8.30
N ARG A 86 -10.63 -0.27 7.92
CA ARG A 86 -9.28 -0.19 8.45
C ARG A 86 -8.30 -0.80 7.47
N TYR A 87 -7.08 -0.29 7.48
CA TYR A 87 -5.97 -0.88 6.73
C TYR A 87 -4.71 -0.82 7.58
N GLU A 88 -3.76 -1.69 7.25
CA GLU A 88 -2.42 -1.68 7.82
C GLU A 88 -1.41 -1.74 6.71
N LEU A 89 -0.39 -0.89 6.80
CA LEU A 89 0.73 -0.87 5.87
C LEU A 89 2.02 -1.01 6.66
N CYS A 90 2.92 -1.86 6.19
CA CYS A 90 4.24 -1.95 6.79
C CYS A 90 5.28 -2.28 5.73
N ILE A 91 6.53 -1.92 6.03
CA ILE A 91 7.65 -2.30 5.19
C ILE A 91 8.08 -3.69 5.63
N GLU A 92 7.91 -4.65 4.72
CA GLU A 92 8.29 -6.02 4.99
C GLU A 92 9.78 -6.23 4.79
N ASN A 93 10.35 -5.56 3.78
CA ASN A 93 11.76 -5.65 3.46
C ASN A 93 12.18 -4.44 2.61
N ALA A 94 13.46 -4.04 2.72
CA ALA A 94 14.05 -3.01 1.86
C ALA A 94 15.46 -3.44 1.49
N TYR A 95 15.85 -3.24 0.23
CA TYR A 95 17.12 -3.74 -0.28
C TYR A 95 17.65 -2.95 -1.48
#